data_9bfad5b48ffe33982785bf70b971a6d7
#
_entry.id   9bfad5b48ffe33982785bf70b971a6d7
#
_cell.length_a   1.000
_cell.length_b   1.000
_cell.length_c   1.000
_cell.angle_alpha   90.00
_cell.angle_beta   90.00
_cell.angle_gamma   90.00
#
_symmetry.space_group_name_H-M   'P 1'
#
loop_
_entity.id
_entity.type
_entity.pdbx_description
1 polymer ?
#
loop_
_entity_poly.entity_id
_entity_poly.type
_entity_poly.pdbx_seq_one_letter_code
_entity_poly.pdbx_strand_id
1 'polypeptide(L)'
;SACLVGSEMCIRDRYYTEEELGPAYEYAGDKITELVEKTLGIVAFVPQKFIVHPDAVHFIEDNTISVKDVFAGAEWFPTATPAAQFGFLPLITGTLWVSLFAILFALPFGLSVSIYMSEVANPKVRNWLKPIIELLSGIPSVVYGFFGLIVIVPLIQKLFNLPVGESGLAGSIVLAIMALPTIITVTEDAMRNCPRAMREASLALGASQWQTIYK
;
A
#
# COMPACT_ATOMS: atom_id res chain seq x y z
N SER A 1 2.56 31.51 -23.96
CA SER A 1 1.19 31.04 -23.77
C SER A 1 1.01 30.67 -22.31
N ALA A 2 0.03 31.28 -21.64
CA ALA A 2 -0.34 30.97 -20.27
C ALA A 2 -1.31 29.79 -20.29
N CYS A 3 -1.00 28.72 -19.51
CA CYS A 3 -1.86 27.55 -19.37
C CYS A 3 -2.39 27.48 -17.93
N LEU A 4 -3.63 27.06 -17.79
CA LEU A 4 -4.25 26.78 -16.51
C LEU A 4 -3.99 25.33 -16.10
N VAL A 5 -3.59 25.11 -14.87
CA VAL A 5 -3.40 23.74 -14.32
C VAL A 5 -4.78 23.10 -14.08
N GLY A 6 -4.94 21.87 -14.57
CA GLY A 6 -6.21 21.13 -14.51
C GLY A 6 -7.03 21.18 -15.79
N SER A 7 -6.64 21.96 -16.79
CA SER A 7 -7.17 21.85 -18.14
C SER A 7 -6.02 21.87 -19.15
N GLU A 8 -6.00 20.95 -20.09
CA GLU A 8 -5.00 20.89 -21.16
C GLU A 8 -5.11 22.04 -22.18
N MET A 9 -5.97 23.04 -21.87
CA MET A 9 -6.25 24.16 -22.75
C MET A 9 -5.60 25.44 -22.27
N CYS A 10 -4.96 26.15 -23.18
CA CYS A 10 -4.46 27.50 -22.94
C CYS A 10 -5.64 28.49 -22.76
N ILE A 11 -5.43 29.55 -21.97
CA ILE A 11 -6.43 30.61 -21.70
C ILE A 11 -7.05 31.14 -22.99
N ARG A 12 -6.24 31.25 -24.05
CA ARG A 12 -6.63 31.76 -25.37
C ARG A 12 -7.85 31.02 -25.93
N ASP A 13 -7.92 29.70 -25.77
CA ASP A 13 -8.88 28.89 -26.52
C ASP A 13 -10.18 28.64 -25.78
N ARG A 14 -10.21 28.89 -24.48
CA ARG A 14 -11.39 28.55 -23.65
C ARG A 14 -12.08 29.73 -22.97
N TYR A 15 -11.32 30.73 -22.55
CA TYR A 15 -11.86 31.81 -21.72
C TYR A 15 -11.85 33.17 -22.40
N TYR A 16 -10.88 33.45 -23.28
CA TYR A 16 -10.73 34.75 -23.93
C TYR A 16 -10.36 34.61 -25.40
N THR A 17 -10.91 35.50 -26.23
CA THR A 17 -10.58 35.62 -27.65
C THR A 17 -9.28 36.38 -27.86
N GLU A 18 -8.66 36.27 -29.06
CA GLU A 18 -7.44 37.05 -29.41
C GLU A 18 -7.68 38.56 -29.34
N GLU A 19 -8.89 39.02 -29.65
CA GLU A 19 -9.28 40.41 -29.59
C GLU A 19 -9.30 40.94 -28.16
N GLU A 20 -9.75 40.13 -27.21
CA GLU A 20 -9.83 40.49 -25.79
C GLU A 20 -8.47 40.48 -25.08
N LEU A 21 -7.51 39.72 -25.59
CA LEU A 21 -6.13 39.69 -25.07
C LEU A 21 -5.22 40.76 -25.63
N GLY A 22 -5.65 41.44 -26.71
CA GLY A 22 -4.93 42.51 -27.39
C GLY A 22 -3.74 42.05 -28.23
N PRO A 23 -3.20 42.97 -29.05
CA PRO A 23 -2.05 42.66 -29.89
C PRO A 23 -0.84 42.33 -29.01
N ALA A 24 -0.18 41.22 -29.31
CA ALA A 24 0.95 40.71 -28.52
C ALA A 24 0.63 40.31 -27.06
N TYR A 25 -0.63 40.05 -26.74
CA TYR A 25 -1.10 39.65 -25.40
C TYR A 25 -0.91 40.72 -24.31
N GLU A 26 -1.04 42.00 -24.68
CA GLU A 26 -0.80 43.17 -23.81
C GLU A 26 -1.71 43.13 -22.57
N TYR A 27 -3.00 42.73 -22.73
CA TYR A 27 -4.00 42.66 -21.63
C TYR A 27 -4.05 41.29 -20.96
N ALA A 28 -3.18 40.36 -21.29
CA ALA A 28 -3.21 39.01 -20.76
C ALA A 28 -3.01 38.96 -19.23
N GLY A 29 -2.19 39.84 -18.68
CA GLY A 29 -1.92 39.91 -17.25
C GLY A 29 -3.16 40.28 -16.44
N ASP A 30 -3.89 41.33 -16.85
CA ASP A 30 -5.11 41.79 -16.19
C ASP A 30 -6.22 40.73 -16.26
N LYS A 31 -6.38 40.11 -17.43
CA LYS A 31 -7.38 39.06 -17.65
C LYS A 31 -7.09 37.78 -16.87
N ILE A 32 -5.83 37.40 -16.70
CA ILE A 32 -5.43 36.27 -15.87
C ILE A 32 -5.73 36.57 -14.40
N THR A 33 -5.39 37.77 -13.93
CA THR A 33 -5.67 38.19 -12.55
C THR A 33 -7.18 38.18 -12.28
N GLU A 34 -7.99 38.77 -13.17
CA GLU A 34 -9.43 38.75 -13.09
C GLU A 34 -10.05 37.34 -13.04
N LEU A 35 -9.52 36.42 -13.83
CA LEU A 35 -9.96 35.04 -13.86
C LEU A 35 -9.65 34.29 -12.56
N VAL A 36 -8.44 34.48 -12.02
CA VAL A 36 -8.00 33.84 -10.78
C VAL A 36 -8.79 34.38 -9.58
N GLU A 37 -9.09 35.68 -9.52
CA GLU A 37 -9.91 36.29 -8.47
C GLU A 37 -11.38 35.83 -8.50
N LYS A 38 -11.95 35.73 -9.70
CA LYS A 38 -13.41 35.41 -9.85
C LYS A 38 -13.70 33.91 -9.69
N THR A 39 -12.71 33.05 -9.93
CA THR A 39 -12.94 31.62 -9.97
C THR A 39 -12.12 30.90 -8.90
N LEU A 40 -12.78 30.47 -7.83
CA LEU A 40 -12.14 29.72 -6.74
C LEU A 40 -11.56 28.39 -7.24
N GLY A 41 -10.30 28.14 -6.90
CA GLY A 41 -9.62 26.87 -7.21
C GLY A 41 -8.91 26.85 -8.57
N ILE A 42 -8.80 27.97 -9.26
CA ILE A 42 -7.97 28.06 -10.47
C ILE A 42 -6.53 28.43 -10.09
N VAL A 43 -5.59 27.72 -10.69
CA VAL A 43 -4.14 27.99 -10.61
C VAL A 43 -3.62 28.29 -12.00
N ALA A 44 -2.91 29.40 -12.16
CA ALA A 44 -2.33 29.80 -13.44
C ALA A 44 -0.80 29.76 -13.39
N PHE A 45 -0.17 29.10 -14.36
CA PHE A 45 1.26 29.19 -14.59
C PHE A 45 1.53 30.27 -15.63
N VAL A 46 2.09 31.37 -15.20
CA VAL A 46 2.37 32.51 -16.08
C VAL A 46 3.79 33.00 -15.89
N PRO A 47 4.46 33.46 -16.96
CA PRO A 47 5.72 34.17 -16.81
C PRO A 47 5.55 35.40 -15.93
N GLN A 48 6.54 35.72 -15.11
CA GLN A 48 6.51 36.85 -14.16
C GLN A 48 6.16 38.21 -14.81
N LYS A 49 6.47 38.37 -16.07
CA LYS A 49 6.13 39.59 -16.84
C LYS A 49 4.63 39.88 -17.03
N PHE A 50 3.79 38.85 -16.84
CA PHE A 50 2.32 38.98 -16.95
C PHE A 50 1.62 39.18 -15.59
N ILE A 51 2.38 39.26 -14.51
CA ILE A 51 1.82 39.52 -13.18
C ILE A 51 1.76 41.04 -12.99
N VAL A 52 0.60 41.62 -13.23
CA VAL A 52 0.39 43.08 -13.13
C VAL A 52 0.06 43.49 -11.69
N HIS A 53 -0.72 42.67 -10.97
CA HIS A 53 -1.13 42.95 -9.61
C HIS A 53 -0.70 41.82 -8.66
N PRO A 54 0.53 41.87 -8.11
CA PRO A 54 1.04 40.83 -7.22
C PRO A 54 0.24 40.71 -5.90
N ASP A 55 -0.41 41.79 -5.46
CA ASP A 55 -1.17 41.82 -4.21
C ASP A 55 -2.56 41.15 -4.32
N ALA A 56 -3.05 40.94 -5.55
CA ALA A 56 -4.36 40.35 -5.82
C ALA A 56 -4.32 38.82 -6.00
N VAL A 57 -3.15 38.22 -6.08
CA VAL A 57 -2.97 36.79 -6.31
C VAL A 57 -2.06 36.18 -5.24
N HIS A 58 -2.43 34.99 -4.77
CA HIS A 58 -1.55 34.22 -3.92
C HIS A 58 -0.53 33.45 -4.76
N PHE A 59 0.73 33.81 -4.62
CA PHE A 59 1.80 33.01 -5.21
C PHE A 59 1.88 31.67 -4.50
N ILE A 60 1.83 30.59 -5.26
CA ILE A 60 2.28 29.31 -4.78
C ILE A 60 3.82 29.37 -4.79
N GLU A 61 4.40 29.75 -3.65
CA GLU A 61 5.84 29.73 -3.50
C GLU A 61 6.35 28.32 -3.79
N ASP A 62 7.49 28.23 -4.50
CA ASP A 62 8.25 26.98 -4.61
C ASP A 62 8.62 26.54 -3.19
N ASN A 63 7.78 25.79 -2.56
CA ASN A 63 8.07 25.18 -1.28
C ASN A 63 9.21 24.20 -1.51
N THR A 64 10.42 24.63 -1.19
CA THR A 64 11.55 23.73 -1.06
C THR A 64 11.11 22.66 -0.06
N ILE A 65 10.88 21.44 -0.57
CA ILE A 65 10.43 20.32 0.23
C ILE A 65 11.49 20.07 1.29
N SER A 66 11.19 20.42 2.54
CA SER A 66 12.10 20.16 3.65
C SER A 66 12.18 18.65 3.87
N VAL A 67 13.36 18.16 4.25
CA VAL A 67 13.53 16.75 4.61
C VAL A 67 12.55 16.32 5.72
N LYS A 68 12.19 17.24 6.63
CA LYS A 68 11.16 17.00 7.65
C LYS A 68 9.78 16.78 7.05
N ASP A 69 9.42 17.55 6.04
CA ASP A 69 8.11 17.45 5.37
C ASP A 69 7.98 16.13 4.63
N VAL A 70 9.08 15.62 4.07
CA VAL A 70 9.13 14.31 3.42
C VAL A 70 8.94 13.18 4.44
N PHE A 71 9.62 13.22 5.58
CA PHE A 71 9.52 12.13 6.57
C PHE A 71 8.30 12.23 7.49
N ALA A 72 7.86 13.43 7.83
CA ALA A 72 6.74 13.68 8.73
C ALA A 72 5.43 14.04 8.03
N GLY A 73 5.44 14.24 6.71
CA GLY A 73 4.25 14.55 5.92
C GLY A 73 3.21 13.45 6.04
N ALA A 74 1.96 13.86 6.25
CA ALA A 74 0.83 12.95 6.47
C ALA A 74 0.14 12.49 5.18
N GLU A 75 0.54 13.02 4.02
CA GLU A 75 -0.13 12.77 2.76
C GLU A 75 0.87 12.42 1.66
N TRP A 76 0.57 11.37 0.91
CA TRP A 76 1.36 10.91 -0.23
C TRP A 76 0.53 10.96 -1.50
N PHE A 77 0.56 12.11 -2.18
CA PHE A 77 -0.10 12.31 -3.47
C PHE A 77 0.87 12.97 -4.46
N PRO A 78 1.81 12.19 -5.04
CA PRO A 78 2.83 12.74 -5.95
C PRO A 78 2.26 13.28 -7.27
N THR A 79 1.03 12.85 -7.62
CA THR A 79 0.33 13.28 -8.84
C THR A 79 -0.77 14.31 -8.57
N ALA A 80 -0.89 14.79 -7.32
CA ALA A 80 -1.91 15.78 -6.99
C ALA A 80 -1.60 17.13 -7.66
N THR A 81 -2.64 17.75 -8.17
CA THR A 81 -2.63 19.12 -8.67
C THR A 81 -3.48 19.99 -7.73
N PRO A 82 -3.07 21.19 -7.34
CA PRO A 82 -1.97 22.01 -7.90
C PRO A 82 -0.58 21.73 -7.32
N ALA A 83 -0.47 21.06 -6.19
CA ALA A 83 0.82 20.78 -5.56
C ALA A 83 0.95 19.29 -5.21
N ALA A 84 2.06 18.67 -5.61
CA ALA A 84 2.39 17.31 -5.24
C ALA A 84 2.75 17.24 -3.75
N GLN A 85 2.25 16.22 -3.05
CA GLN A 85 2.50 16.00 -1.63
C GLN A 85 3.36 14.75 -1.45
N PHE A 86 4.46 14.89 -0.72
CA PHE A 86 5.45 13.84 -0.51
C PHE A 86 5.64 13.60 0.98
N GLY A 87 4.77 12.83 1.60
CA GLY A 87 4.89 12.45 2.99
C GLY A 87 5.07 10.94 3.17
N PHE A 88 6.16 10.47 3.75
CA PHE A 88 6.41 9.02 3.93
C PHE A 88 5.65 8.39 5.10
N LEU A 89 5.11 9.18 6.01
CA LEU A 89 4.43 8.66 7.19
C LEU A 89 3.29 7.67 6.87
N PRO A 90 2.38 7.95 5.91
CA PRO A 90 1.33 7.00 5.53
C PRO A 90 1.86 5.68 4.96
N LEU A 91 2.98 5.74 4.21
CA LEU A 91 3.60 4.55 3.64
C LEU A 91 4.20 3.67 4.74
N ILE A 92 4.91 4.27 5.71
CA ILE A 92 5.50 3.55 6.85
C ILE A 92 4.40 2.94 7.71
N THR A 93 3.40 3.72 8.10
CA THR A 93 2.30 3.23 8.93
C THR A 93 1.47 2.17 8.21
N GLY A 94 1.20 2.37 6.92
CA GLY A 94 0.49 1.40 6.08
C GLY A 94 1.21 0.05 6.00
N THR A 95 2.52 0.05 5.74
CA THR A 95 3.32 -1.18 5.69
C THR A 95 3.38 -1.89 7.04
N LEU A 96 3.53 -1.15 8.14
CA LEU A 96 3.52 -1.72 9.49
C LEU A 96 2.18 -2.39 9.82
N TRP A 97 1.05 -1.74 9.53
CA TRP A 97 -0.27 -2.31 9.75
C TRP A 97 -0.50 -3.56 8.91
N VAL A 98 -0.23 -3.50 7.61
CA VAL A 98 -0.40 -4.65 6.70
C VAL A 98 0.46 -5.83 7.15
N SER A 99 1.72 -5.60 7.52
CA SER A 99 2.63 -6.64 7.99
C SER A 99 2.18 -7.23 9.32
N LEU A 100 1.73 -6.40 10.26
CA LEU A 100 1.23 -6.86 11.56
C LEU A 100 0.02 -7.79 11.40
N PHE A 101 -0.97 -7.39 10.61
CA PHE A 101 -2.14 -8.23 10.35
C PHE A 101 -1.79 -9.48 9.56
N ALA A 102 -0.86 -9.40 8.60
CA ALA A 102 -0.41 -10.57 7.87
C ALA A 102 0.22 -11.62 8.80
N ILE A 103 1.09 -11.19 9.72
CA ILE A 103 1.67 -12.07 10.73
C ILE A 103 0.60 -12.62 11.69
N LEU A 104 -0.30 -11.77 12.14
CA LEU A 104 -1.39 -12.16 13.05
C LEU A 104 -2.28 -13.26 12.44
N PHE A 105 -2.52 -13.23 11.13
CA PHE A 105 -3.25 -14.28 10.42
C PHE A 105 -2.36 -15.49 10.11
N ALA A 106 -1.13 -15.28 9.63
CA ALA A 106 -0.27 -16.37 9.19
C ALA A 106 0.25 -17.25 10.34
N LEU A 107 0.62 -16.67 11.49
CA LEU A 107 1.21 -17.42 12.60
C LEU A 107 0.28 -18.48 13.19
N PRO A 108 -0.98 -18.19 13.57
CA PRO A 108 -1.84 -19.20 14.17
C PRO A 108 -2.09 -20.40 13.24
N PHE A 109 -2.33 -20.11 11.96
CA PHE A 109 -2.55 -21.17 10.96
C PHE A 109 -1.26 -21.93 10.65
N GLY A 110 -0.14 -21.22 10.42
CA GLY A 110 1.15 -21.83 10.12
C GLY A 110 1.66 -22.72 11.25
N LEU A 111 1.60 -22.25 12.49
CA LEU A 111 1.98 -23.02 13.67
C LEU A 111 1.07 -24.25 13.86
N SER A 112 -0.24 -24.08 13.72
CA SER A 112 -1.19 -25.19 13.88
C SER A 112 -0.94 -26.30 12.86
N VAL A 113 -0.69 -25.95 11.59
CA VAL A 113 -0.40 -26.91 10.54
C VAL A 113 0.95 -27.59 10.78
N SER A 114 2.00 -26.86 11.16
CA SER A 114 3.32 -27.42 11.41
C SER A 114 3.32 -28.38 12.62
N ILE A 115 2.67 -28.01 13.73
CA ILE A 115 2.50 -28.88 14.90
C ILE A 115 1.74 -30.15 14.51
N TYR A 116 0.64 -30.00 13.77
CA TYR A 116 -0.12 -31.15 13.29
C TYR A 116 0.76 -32.08 12.45
N MET A 117 1.52 -31.54 11.51
CA MET A 117 2.40 -32.32 10.64
C MET A 117 3.55 -32.99 11.36
N SER A 118 4.13 -32.35 12.38
CA SER A 118 5.30 -32.89 13.08
C SER A 118 4.92 -33.93 14.13
N GLU A 119 3.82 -33.74 14.86
CA GLU A 119 3.49 -34.51 16.06
C GLU A 119 2.27 -35.42 15.92
N VAL A 120 1.27 -35.05 15.11
CA VAL A 120 -0.03 -35.72 15.08
C VAL A 120 -0.28 -36.49 13.79
N ALA A 121 0.22 -35.99 12.66
CA ALA A 121 -0.10 -36.53 11.35
C ALA A 121 0.50 -37.92 11.11
N ASN A 122 -0.33 -38.82 10.59
CA ASN A 122 0.14 -40.13 10.11
C ASN A 122 1.16 -39.95 8.97
N PRO A 123 2.13 -40.86 8.82
CA PRO A 123 3.14 -40.80 7.75
C PRO A 123 2.54 -40.65 6.35
N LYS A 124 1.39 -41.25 6.08
CA LYS A 124 0.67 -41.12 4.80
C LYS A 124 0.20 -39.71 4.53
N VAL A 125 -0.41 -39.03 5.53
CA VAL A 125 -0.90 -37.67 5.42
C VAL A 125 0.27 -36.71 5.24
N ARG A 126 1.31 -36.87 6.01
CA ARG A 126 2.52 -36.06 5.93
C ARG A 126 3.18 -36.14 4.57
N ASN A 127 3.39 -37.37 4.05
CA ASN A 127 4.01 -37.58 2.74
C ASN A 127 3.20 -36.98 1.58
N TRP A 128 1.92 -36.70 1.81
CA TRP A 128 1.05 -36.05 0.83
C TRP A 128 1.01 -34.52 1.00
N LEU A 129 0.93 -34.04 2.26
CA LEU A 129 0.89 -32.60 2.53
C LEU A 129 2.24 -31.90 2.24
N LYS A 130 3.36 -32.54 2.56
CA LYS A 130 4.68 -31.95 2.41
C LYS A 130 4.97 -31.49 0.97
N PRO A 131 4.79 -32.30 -0.08
CA PRO A 131 4.97 -31.86 -1.45
C PRO A 131 4.04 -30.69 -1.85
N ILE A 132 2.82 -30.64 -1.31
CA ILE A 132 1.88 -29.55 -1.60
C ILE A 132 2.41 -28.22 -1.03
N ILE A 133 2.91 -28.25 0.20
CA ILE A 133 3.49 -27.06 0.84
C ILE A 133 4.73 -26.59 0.10
N GLU A 134 5.58 -27.55 -0.32
CA GLU A 134 6.76 -27.25 -1.12
C GLU A 134 6.42 -26.67 -2.49
N LEU A 135 5.39 -27.19 -3.17
CA LEU A 135 4.87 -26.61 -4.41
C LEU A 135 4.33 -25.19 -4.20
N LEU A 136 3.59 -24.94 -3.12
CA LEU A 136 3.11 -23.62 -2.79
C LEU A 136 4.27 -22.63 -2.55
N SER A 137 5.33 -23.08 -1.87
CA SER A 137 6.52 -22.22 -1.65
C SER A 137 7.26 -21.87 -2.95
N GLY A 138 7.13 -22.70 -3.98
CA GLY A 138 7.73 -22.48 -5.31
C GLY A 138 6.95 -21.51 -6.19
N ILE A 139 5.73 -21.10 -5.82
CA ILE A 139 4.93 -20.17 -6.62
C ILE A 139 5.50 -18.75 -6.52
N PRO A 140 5.78 -18.07 -7.66
CA PRO A 140 6.24 -16.69 -7.64
C PRO A 140 5.25 -15.75 -6.94
N SER A 141 5.76 -14.79 -6.14
CA SER A 141 4.94 -13.82 -5.39
C SER A 141 3.94 -13.02 -6.25
N VAL A 142 4.31 -12.77 -7.51
CA VAL A 142 3.45 -12.09 -8.49
C VAL A 142 2.13 -12.85 -8.72
N VAL A 143 2.19 -14.19 -8.74
CA VAL A 143 0.99 -15.03 -8.92
C VAL A 143 0.06 -14.90 -7.72
N TYR A 144 0.60 -14.87 -6.50
CA TYR A 144 -0.19 -14.62 -5.29
C TYR A 144 -0.82 -13.23 -5.31
N GLY A 145 -0.09 -12.21 -5.75
CA GLY A 145 -0.62 -10.85 -5.88
C GLY A 145 -1.78 -10.79 -6.90
N PHE A 146 -1.62 -11.42 -8.05
CA PHE A 146 -2.65 -11.49 -9.08
C PHE A 146 -3.90 -12.26 -8.59
N PHE A 147 -3.70 -13.40 -7.93
CA PHE A 147 -4.80 -14.15 -7.30
C PHE A 147 -5.52 -13.29 -6.25
N GLY A 148 -4.76 -12.57 -5.44
CA GLY A 148 -5.30 -11.63 -4.45
C GLY A 148 -6.21 -10.60 -5.07
N LEU A 149 -5.78 -10.01 -6.17
CA LEU A 149 -6.51 -8.96 -6.88
C LEU A 149 -7.80 -9.48 -7.53
N ILE A 150 -7.77 -10.68 -8.11
CA ILE A 150 -8.94 -11.24 -8.81
C ILE A 150 -9.91 -11.94 -7.86
N VAL A 151 -9.43 -12.57 -6.79
CA VAL A 151 -10.27 -13.42 -5.92
C VAL A 151 -10.49 -12.77 -4.57
N ILE A 152 -9.41 -12.37 -3.86
CA ILE A 152 -9.52 -11.89 -2.47
C ILE A 152 -10.17 -10.50 -2.41
N VAL A 153 -9.76 -9.58 -3.28
CA VAL A 153 -10.31 -8.23 -3.31
C VAL A 153 -11.83 -8.22 -3.57
N PRO A 154 -12.37 -8.88 -4.62
CA PRO A 154 -13.81 -8.95 -4.81
C PRO A 154 -14.56 -9.71 -3.71
N LEU A 155 -13.92 -10.73 -3.10
CA LEU A 155 -14.50 -11.46 -1.99
C LEU A 155 -14.70 -10.54 -0.78
N ILE A 156 -13.67 -9.77 -0.42
CA ILE A 156 -13.73 -8.81 0.68
C ILE A 156 -14.76 -7.70 0.39
N GLN A 157 -14.74 -7.18 -0.84
CA GLN A 157 -15.70 -6.18 -1.27
C GLN A 157 -17.15 -6.63 -1.06
N LYS A 158 -17.46 -7.86 -1.48
CA LYS A 158 -18.81 -8.43 -1.32
C LYS A 158 -19.14 -8.76 0.14
N LEU A 159 -18.18 -9.29 0.90
CA LEU A 159 -18.40 -9.72 2.28
C LEU A 159 -18.69 -8.54 3.21
N PHE A 160 -17.95 -7.44 3.03
CA PHE A 160 -18.07 -6.24 3.86
C PHE A 160 -18.90 -5.13 3.20
N ASN A 161 -19.45 -5.38 2.01
CA ASN A 161 -20.26 -4.44 1.23
C ASN A 161 -19.56 -3.07 1.04
N LEU A 162 -18.25 -3.13 0.73
CA LEU A 162 -17.41 -1.95 0.56
C LEU A 162 -17.54 -1.37 -0.86
N PRO A 163 -17.42 -0.06 -1.04
CA PRO A 163 -17.41 0.56 -2.38
C PRO A 163 -16.19 0.15 -3.19
N VAL A 164 -15.04 -0.11 -2.53
CA VAL A 164 -13.80 -0.57 -3.13
C VAL A 164 -13.24 -1.71 -2.28
N GLY A 165 -12.85 -2.81 -2.91
CA GLY A 165 -12.32 -3.99 -2.21
C GLY A 165 -10.81 -3.93 -1.95
N GLU A 166 -10.10 -3.02 -2.61
CA GLU A 166 -8.67 -2.78 -2.40
C GLU A 166 -8.46 -2.13 -1.03
N SER A 167 -8.00 -2.92 -0.08
CA SER A 167 -7.84 -2.51 1.31
C SER A 167 -6.59 -3.14 1.93
N GLY A 168 -6.10 -2.54 3.01
CA GLY A 168 -5.01 -3.11 3.79
C GLY A 168 -5.33 -4.52 4.32
N LEU A 169 -6.61 -4.82 4.57
CA LEU A 169 -7.07 -6.15 4.95
C LEU A 169 -6.84 -7.16 3.82
N ALA A 170 -7.22 -6.81 2.58
CA ALA A 170 -6.99 -7.66 1.42
C ALA A 170 -5.49 -7.95 1.23
N GLY A 171 -4.66 -6.93 1.29
CA GLY A 171 -3.21 -7.06 1.22
C GLY A 171 -2.66 -7.94 2.33
N SER A 172 -3.13 -7.79 3.57
CA SER A 172 -2.71 -8.60 4.72
C SER A 172 -3.04 -10.08 4.55
N ILE A 173 -4.23 -10.40 4.04
CA ILE A 173 -4.63 -11.79 3.80
C ILE A 173 -3.78 -12.44 2.70
N VAL A 174 -3.55 -11.73 1.59
CA VAL A 174 -2.69 -12.22 0.50
C VAL A 174 -1.26 -12.45 1.00
N LEU A 175 -0.73 -11.51 1.76
CA LEU A 175 0.61 -11.61 2.34
C LEU A 175 0.69 -12.77 3.35
N ALA A 176 -0.36 -12.98 4.15
CA ALA A 176 -0.45 -14.11 5.08
C ALA A 176 -0.42 -15.45 4.33
N ILE A 177 -1.21 -15.60 3.27
CA ILE A 177 -1.22 -16.83 2.44
C ILE A 177 0.16 -17.10 1.84
N MET A 178 0.84 -16.05 1.36
CA MET A 178 2.19 -16.17 0.81
C MET A 178 3.23 -16.58 1.86
N ALA A 179 3.07 -16.14 3.10
CA ALA A 179 3.99 -16.46 4.20
C ALA A 179 3.76 -17.86 4.80
N LEU A 180 2.55 -18.43 4.68
CA LEU A 180 2.18 -19.72 5.27
C LEU A 180 3.16 -20.87 4.93
N PRO A 181 3.53 -21.13 3.66
CA PRO A 181 4.44 -22.23 3.34
C PRO A 181 5.79 -22.12 4.04
N THR A 182 6.34 -20.90 4.09
CA THR A 182 7.62 -20.61 4.75
C THR A 182 7.53 -20.83 6.25
N ILE A 183 6.48 -20.34 6.90
CA ILE A 183 6.26 -20.52 8.35
C ILE A 183 6.12 -22.01 8.68
N ILE A 184 5.34 -22.74 7.90
CA ILE A 184 5.12 -24.17 8.12
C ILE A 184 6.42 -24.94 8.00
N THR A 185 7.21 -24.70 6.94
CA THR A 185 8.46 -25.44 6.70
C THR A 185 9.50 -25.16 7.78
N VAL A 186 9.73 -23.88 8.10
CA VAL A 186 10.70 -23.49 9.13
C VAL A 186 10.31 -24.02 10.50
N THR A 187 9.03 -23.97 10.84
CA THR A 187 8.54 -24.48 12.12
C THR A 187 8.60 -26.01 12.17
N GLU A 188 8.23 -26.72 11.09
CA GLU A 188 8.37 -28.20 11.03
C GLU A 188 9.83 -28.62 11.24
N ASP A 189 10.77 -27.96 10.55
CA ASP A 189 12.19 -28.26 10.66
C ASP A 189 12.71 -27.97 12.07
N ALA A 190 12.32 -26.84 12.67
CA ALA A 190 12.69 -26.52 14.04
C ALA A 190 12.20 -27.58 15.05
N MET A 191 10.96 -28.01 14.91
CA MET A 191 10.38 -29.06 15.77
C MET A 191 11.07 -30.42 15.57
N ARG A 192 11.48 -30.75 14.36
CA ARG A 192 12.19 -32.00 14.06
C ARG A 192 13.61 -32.03 14.61
N ASN A 193 14.25 -30.88 14.69
CA ASN A 193 15.60 -30.74 15.24
C ASN A 193 15.66 -30.88 16.77
N CYS A 194 14.48 -30.88 17.44
CA CYS A 194 14.41 -31.14 18.87
C CYS A 194 14.81 -32.60 19.16
N PRO A 195 15.83 -32.86 20.03
CA PRO A 195 16.30 -34.20 20.33
C PRO A 195 15.19 -35.09 20.91
N ARG A 196 15.03 -36.29 20.36
CA ARG A 196 14.04 -37.28 20.83
C ARG A 196 14.15 -37.56 22.32
N ALA A 197 15.37 -37.61 22.85
CA ALA A 197 15.64 -37.83 24.25
C ALA A 197 14.94 -36.80 25.18
N MET A 198 14.83 -35.55 24.76
CA MET A 198 14.11 -34.52 25.53
C MET A 198 12.58 -34.76 25.56
N ARG A 199 12.01 -35.20 24.45
CA ARG A 199 10.60 -35.57 24.37
C ARG A 199 10.28 -36.80 25.21
N GLU A 200 11.11 -37.83 25.11
CA GLU A 200 10.96 -39.05 25.89
C GLU A 200 11.12 -38.80 27.40
N ALA A 201 12.07 -37.94 27.79
CA ALA A 201 12.24 -37.53 29.18
C ALA A 201 10.99 -36.80 29.73
N SER A 202 10.41 -35.89 28.96
CA SER A 202 9.18 -35.18 29.35
C SER A 202 8.00 -36.12 29.52
N LEU A 203 7.82 -37.09 28.60
CA LEU A 203 6.77 -38.11 28.68
C LEU A 203 7.00 -39.07 29.84
N ALA A 204 8.26 -39.44 30.15
CA ALA A 204 8.61 -40.29 31.29
C ALA A 204 8.30 -39.61 32.65
N LEU A 205 8.32 -38.30 32.71
CA LEU A 205 7.88 -37.51 33.87
C LEU A 205 6.36 -37.34 33.97
N GLY A 206 5.60 -37.98 33.08
CA GLY A 206 4.14 -37.97 33.11
C GLY A 206 3.50 -36.78 32.38
N ALA A 207 4.25 -35.99 31.62
CA ALA A 207 3.68 -34.93 30.82
C ALA A 207 2.86 -35.52 29.64
N SER A 208 1.73 -34.86 29.31
CA SER A 208 1.01 -35.17 28.08
C SER A 208 1.74 -34.70 26.84
N GLN A 209 1.40 -35.23 25.66
CA GLN A 209 2.00 -34.79 24.39
C GLN A 209 1.89 -33.25 24.19
N TRP A 210 0.72 -32.69 24.51
CA TRP A 210 0.51 -31.24 24.43
C TRP A 210 1.37 -30.44 25.41
N GLN A 211 1.57 -30.96 26.62
CA GLN A 211 2.47 -30.32 27.60
C GLN A 211 3.94 -30.36 27.13
N THR A 212 4.34 -31.44 26.46
CA THR A 212 5.68 -31.60 25.91
C THR A 212 5.94 -30.65 24.73
N ILE A 213 4.92 -30.33 23.95
CA ILE A 213 5.03 -29.39 22.83
C ILE A 213 5.07 -27.92 23.32
N TYR A 214 4.30 -27.60 24.36
CA TYR A 214 4.15 -26.22 24.83
C TYR A 214 5.28 -25.78 25.79
N LYS A 215 5.91 -26.69 26.51
CA LYS A 215 7.02 -26.42 27.46
C LYS A 215 8.38 -26.74 26.83
#